data_571545d185403fac3c5c3d85a84301da
#
_entry.id   571545d185403fac3c5c3d85a84301da
#
_cell.length_a   1.000
_cell.length_b   1.000
_cell.length_c   1.000
_cell.angle_alpha   90.00
_cell.angle_beta   90.00
_cell.angle_gamma   90.00
#
_symmetry.space_group_name_H-M   'P 1'
#
loop_
_entity.id
_entity.type
_entity.pdbx_description
1 polymer ?
#
loop_
_entity_poly.entity_id
_entity_poly.type
_entity_poly.pdbx_seq_one_letter_code
_entity_poly.pdbx_strand_id
1 'polypeptide(L)'
;MSKFKVGDIIKARPGWLGPGETGEERYLVLEDRGNKTLVQYIDVDHIFSFGSTHVYADEWMELDPNPSNEVLMTVTDMANGKI
;
A
#
# COMPACT_ATOMS: atom_id res chain seq x y z
N MET A 1 16.65 -5.90 8.00
CA MET A 1 15.25 -6.16 8.37
C MET A 1 14.36 -5.06 7.83
N SER A 2 13.27 -5.46 7.19
CA SER A 2 12.30 -4.49 6.75
C SER A 2 11.53 -3.95 7.96
N LYS A 3 11.10 -2.70 7.86
CA LYS A 3 10.32 -2.06 8.88
C LYS A 3 8.82 -2.42 8.77
N PHE A 4 8.41 -3.15 7.71
CA PHE A 4 7.02 -3.53 7.46
C PHE A 4 6.89 -5.04 7.37
N LYS A 5 5.67 -5.53 7.67
CA LYS A 5 5.33 -6.95 7.62
C LYS A 5 4.27 -7.19 6.55
N VAL A 6 4.24 -8.41 6.01
CA VAL A 6 3.18 -8.84 5.09
C VAL A 6 1.82 -8.60 5.73
N GLY A 7 0.94 -7.92 5.00
CA GLY A 7 -0.38 -7.56 5.48
C GLY A 7 -0.49 -6.15 6.04
N ASP A 8 0.64 -5.47 6.27
CA ASP A 8 0.61 -4.08 6.71
C ASP A 8 0.08 -3.18 5.61
N ILE A 9 -0.61 -2.11 6.00
CA ILE A 9 -1.04 -1.05 5.10
C ILE A 9 -0.10 0.13 5.29
N ILE A 10 0.53 0.57 4.21
CA ILE A 10 1.52 1.63 4.24
C ILE A 10 1.15 2.74 3.27
N LYS A 11 1.77 3.89 3.47
CA LYS A 11 1.57 5.09 2.64
C LYS A 11 2.91 5.80 2.47
N ALA A 12 3.01 6.66 1.45
CA ALA A 12 4.20 7.46 1.26
C ALA A 12 4.33 8.50 2.36
N ARG A 13 5.57 8.74 2.81
CA ARG A 13 5.85 9.84 3.73
C ARG A 13 5.56 11.17 3.02
N PRO A 14 5.10 12.21 3.74
CA PRO A 14 4.75 13.48 3.10
C PRO A 14 5.83 14.09 2.22
N GLY A 15 7.09 13.94 2.58
CA GLY A 15 8.20 14.47 1.79
C GLY A 15 8.60 13.64 0.57
N TRP A 16 7.97 12.50 0.35
CA TRP A 16 8.37 11.54 -0.68
C TRP A 16 7.29 11.28 -1.71
N LEU A 17 6.31 12.17 -1.82
CA LEU A 17 5.25 12.03 -2.83
C LEU A 17 5.81 12.28 -4.21
N GLY A 18 5.52 11.37 -5.14
CA GLY A 18 5.89 11.52 -6.53
C GLY A 18 4.91 12.42 -7.29
N PRO A 19 5.23 12.72 -8.56
CA PRO A 19 4.32 13.50 -9.41
C PRO A 19 2.96 12.80 -9.53
N GLY A 20 1.89 13.55 -9.31
CA GLY A 20 0.52 13.03 -9.40
C GLY A 20 0.05 12.28 -8.17
N GLU A 21 0.88 12.09 -7.18
CA GLU A 21 0.47 11.45 -5.93
C GLU A 21 -0.10 12.48 -4.96
N THR A 22 -1.19 12.10 -4.29
CA THR A 22 -1.91 13.01 -3.39
C THR A 22 -1.58 12.80 -1.92
N GLY A 23 -0.93 11.66 -1.59
CA GLY A 23 -0.72 11.26 -0.21
C GLY A 23 -1.87 10.43 0.35
N GLU A 24 -2.92 10.24 -0.42
CA GLU A 24 -4.06 9.43 -0.01
C GLU A 24 -3.95 7.97 -0.48
N GLU A 25 -3.00 7.68 -1.37
CA GLU A 25 -2.77 6.35 -1.88
C GLU A 25 -2.32 5.42 -0.74
N ARG A 26 -2.83 4.20 -0.75
CA ARG A 26 -2.48 3.17 0.23
C ARG A 26 -2.01 1.92 -0.49
N TYR A 27 -1.15 1.17 0.20
CA TYR A 27 -0.52 -0.02 -0.38
C TYR A 27 -0.55 -1.15 0.64
N LEU A 28 -0.78 -2.36 0.16
CA LEU A 28 -0.74 -3.58 0.96
C LEU A 28 0.63 -4.21 0.81
N VAL A 29 1.30 -4.49 1.91
CA VAL A 29 2.62 -5.14 1.88
C VAL A 29 2.44 -6.61 1.52
N LEU A 30 3.10 -7.03 0.44
CA LEU A 30 3.09 -8.43 -0.03
C LEU A 30 4.33 -9.19 0.35
N GLU A 31 5.49 -8.54 0.36
CA GLU A 31 6.77 -9.20 0.60
C GLU A 31 7.80 -8.21 1.12
N ASP A 32 8.56 -8.65 2.11
CA ASP A 32 9.71 -7.92 2.63
C ASP A 32 10.95 -8.32 1.83
N ARG A 33 11.61 -7.34 1.23
CA ARG A 33 12.84 -7.53 0.44
C ARG A 33 14.03 -6.81 1.06
N GLY A 34 14.11 -6.75 2.39
CA GLY A 34 15.19 -6.11 3.10
C GLY A 34 14.92 -4.62 3.27
N ASN A 35 15.62 -3.77 2.48
CA ASN A 35 15.41 -2.32 2.53
C ASN A 35 14.37 -1.82 1.52
N LYS A 36 13.70 -2.74 0.83
CA LYS A 36 12.62 -2.47 -0.11
C LYS A 36 11.44 -3.38 0.20
N THR A 37 10.26 -2.96 -0.22
CA THR A 37 9.04 -3.69 0.06
C THR A 37 8.22 -3.83 -1.23
N LEU A 38 7.80 -5.05 -1.53
CA LEU A 38 6.85 -5.32 -2.61
C LEU A 38 5.45 -5.05 -2.08
N VAL A 39 4.72 -4.20 -2.78
CA VAL A 39 3.39 -3.78 -2.37
C VAL A 39 2.40 -3.91 -3.50
N GLN A 40 1.13 -3.97 -3.16
CA GLN A 40 0.02 -3.94 -4.10
C GLN A 40 -0.81 -2.68 -3.84
N TYR A 41 -1.09 -1.93 -4.91
CA TYR A 41 -1.88 -0.71 -4.79
C TYR A 41 -3.32 -1.05 -4.38
N ILE A 42 -3.85 -0.31 -3.41
CA ILE A 42 -5.22 -0.45 -2.95
C ILE A 42 -6.04 0.67 -3.59
N ASP A 43 -6.87 0.32 -4.58
CA ASP A 43 -7.75 1.27 -5.25
C ASP A 43 -9.16 1.09 -4.71
N VAL A 44 -9.56 1.95 -3.79
CA VAL A 44 -10.88 1.85 -3.14
C VAL A 44 -12.03 2.12 -4.11
N ASP A 45 -11.75 2.86 -5.18
CA ASP A 45 -12.78 3.19 -6.17
C ASP A 45 -12.85 2.17 -7.31
N HIS A 46 -11.89 1.25 -7.37
CA HIS A 46 -11.80 0.23 -8.42
C HIS A 46 -11.78 0.81 -9.85
N ILE A 47 -11.29 2.04 -9.99
CA ILE A 47 -11.29 2.76 -11.27
C ILE A 47 -10.00 2.51 -12.06
N PHE A 48 -8.89 2.37 -11.35
CA PHE A 48 -7.57 2.24 -11.98
C PHE A 48 -7.03 0.83 -11.83
N SER A 49 -5.73 0.68 -12.09
CA SER A 49 -5.04 -0.61 -12.11
C SER A 49 -5.11 -1.31 -10.76
N PHE A 50 -6.29 -1.82 -10.43
CA PHE A 50 -6.46 -2.59 -9.21
C PHE A 50 -5.52 -3.78 -9.22
N GLY A 51 -4.76 -3.91 -8.16
CA GLY A 51 -3.84 -5.03 -8.04
C GLY A 51 -2.48 -4.79 -8.66
N SER A 52 -2.18 -3.59 -9.18
CA SER A 52 -0.84 -3.31 -9.66
C SER A 52 0.16 -3.40 -8.52
N THR A 53 1.32 -3.99 -8.79
CA THR A 53 2.37 -4.16 -7.79
C THR A 53 3.52 -3.20 -8.04
N HIS A 54 4.16 -2.79 -6.95
CA HIS A 54 5.28 -1.87 -6.99
C HIS A 54 6.31 -2.28 -5.96
N VAL A 55 7.54 -1.85 -6.15
CA VAL A 55 8.61 -2.03 -5.15
C VAL A 55 9.06 -0.65 -4.72
N TYR A 56 8.94 -0.38 -3.43
CA TYR A 56 9.34 0.90 -2.86
C TYR A 56 10.42 0.73 -1.80
N ALA A 57 11.31 1.71 -1.72
CA ALA A 57 12.28 1.76 -0.63
C ALA A 57 11.56 2.04 0.69
N ASP A 58 11.91 1.31 1.74
CA ASP A 58 11.24 1.44 3.04
C ASP A 58 11.34 2.86 3.60
N GLU A 59 12.45 3.56 3.31
CA GLU A 59 12.65 4.93 3.80
C GLU A 59 11.65 5.94 3.24
N TRP A 60 11.01 5.61 2.12
CA TRP A 60 10.01 6.48 1.49
C TRP A 60 8.62 6.30 2.07
N MET A 61 8.41 5.24 2.84
CA MET A 61 7.09 4.80 3.25
C MET A 61 6.94 4.82 4.76
N GLU A 62 5.72 4.86 5.22
CA GLU A 62 5.40 4.75 6.64
C GLU A 62 4.11 3.93 6.82
N LEU A 63 3.96 3.33 8.00
CA LEU A 63 2.72 2.63 8.35
C LEU A 63 1.57 3.62 8.39
N ASP A 64 0.41 3.18 7.90
CA ASP A 64 -0.84 3.85 8.17
C ASP A 64 -1.36 3.32 9.50
N PRO A 65 -1.30 4.10 10.57
CA PRO A 65 -1.68 3.62 11.91
C PRO A 65 -3.19 3.45 12.07
N ASN A 66 -3.97 4.02 11.15
CA ASN A 66 -5.42 4.03 11.29
C ASN A 66 -6.08 4.01 9.91
N PRO A 67 -5.98 2.89 9.18
CA PRO A 67 -6.57 2.77 7.85
C PRO A 67 -8.08 3.02 7.89
N SER A 68 -8.60 3.67 6.84
CA SER A 68 -10.03 3.91 6.74
C SER A 68 -10.80 2.59 6.56
N ASN A 69 -12.09 2.62 6.87
CA ASN A 69 -12.94 1.45 6.66
C ASN A 69 -12.98 1.05 5.19
N GLU A 70 -12.95 2.00 4.27
CA GLU A 70 -12.95 1.72 2.84
C GLU A 70 -11.70 0.93 2.45
N VAL A 71 -10.54 1.31 2.96
CA VAL A 71 -9.29 0.60 2.70
C VAL A 71 -9.35 -0.81 3.26
N LEU A 72 -9.82 -0.96 4.50
CA LEU A 72 -9.92 -2.28 5.13
C LEU A 72 -10.89 -3.20 4.40
N MET A 73 -12.02 -2.68 3.95
CA MET A 73 -12.99 -3.46 3.17
C MET A 73 -12.40 -3.87 1.83
N THR A 74 -11.68 -2.97 1.17
CA THR A 74 -11.04 -3.26 -0.11
C THR A 74 -10.00 -4.37 0.05
N VAL A 75 -9.17 -4.31 1.08
CA VAL A 75 -8.18 -5.36 1.36
C VAL A 75 -8.86 -6.69 1.62
N THR A 76 -9.97 -6.70 2.35
CA THR A 76 -10.74 -7.91 2.60
C THR A 76 -11.28 -8.49 1.29
N ASP A 77 -11.79 -7.65 0.40
CA ASP A 77 -12.28 -8.09 -0.90
C ASP A 77 -11.15 -8.65 -1.77
N MET A 78 -9.97 -8.05 -1.72
CA MET A 78 -8.80 -8.59 -2.40
C MET A 78 -8.46 -9.99 -1.90
N ALA A 79 -8.44 -10.17 -0.59
CA ALA A 79 -8.12 -11.46 0.03
C ALA A 79 -9.16 -12.53 -0.34
N ASN A 80 -10.40 -12.13 -0.56
CA ASN A 80 -11.49 -13.04 -0.91
C ASN A 80 -11.65 -13.23 -2.42
N GLY A 81 -10.81 -12.61 -3.22
CA GLY A 81 -10.86 -12.77 -4.67
C GLY A 81 -12.03 -12.07 -5.33
N LYS A 82 -12.65 -11.09 -4.69
CA LYS A 82 -13.79 -10.36 -5.25
C LYS A 82 -13.36 -9.27 -6.24
N ILE A 83 -12.09 -8.99 -6.25
CA ILE A 83 -11.54 -7.95 -7.11
C ILE A 83 -10.29 -8.47 -7.78
#